data_849ad17dee68115e1badabeef61bf43b
#
_entry.id   849ad17dee68115e1badabeef61bf43b
#
_cell.length_a   1.000
_cell.length_b   1.000
_cell.length_c   1.000
_cell.angle_alpha   90.00
_cell.angle_beta   90.00
_cell.angle_gamma   90.00
#
_symmetry.space_group_name_H-M   'P 1'
#
loop_
_entity.id
_entity.type
_entity.pdbx_description
1 polymer ?
#
loop_
_entity_poly.entity_id
_entity_poly.type
_entity_poly.pdbx_seq_one_letter_code
_entity_poly.pdbx_strand_id
1 'polypeptide(L)'
;MRSGADSHLYNPLTIHLLQESTKRGDYQLFKQYTAAADKQERDANIRGMMTFKFPKKGVPIEEVESVDSIVTRFKTGAMSYGSISQEAHETLAVAMNRLHGKSNSGEGGESP
;
A
#
# COMPACT_ATOMS: atom_id res chain seq x y z
N MET A 1 -14.00 3.80 18.02
CA MET A 1 -13.26 4.98 18.50
C MET A 1 -14.13 5.74 19.50
N ARG A 2 -13.55 6.27 20.56
CA ARG A 2 -14.29 7.15 21.49
C ARG A 2 -14.55 8.49 20.79
N SER A 3 -15.72 9.09 21.04
CA SER A 3 -16.01 10.46 20.58
C SER A 3 -14.98 11.42 21.21
N GLY A 4 -14.37 12.27 20.38
CA GLY A 4 -13.33 13.22 20.83
C GLY A 4 -11.92 12.64 21.01
N ALA A 5 -11.67 11.41 20.55
CA ALA A 5 -10.32 10.84 20.50
C ALA A 5 -9.48 11.44 19.38
N ASP A 6 -8.15 11.32 19.50
CA ASP A 6 -7.21 11.76 18.49
C ASP A 6 -7.46 11.11 17.12
N SER A 7 -7.13 11.84 16.07
CA SER A 7 -7.21 11.33 14.71
C SER A 7 -6.07 10.34 14.45
N HIS A 8 -6.41 9.20 13.82
CA HIS A 8 -5.45 8.17 13.44
C HIS A 8 -5.55 7.88 11.95
N LEU A 9 -4.40 7.65 11.30
CA LEU A 9 -4.34 7.24 9.89
C LEU A 9 -5.09 5.93 9.63
N TYR A 10 -4.96 4.98 10.56
CA TYR A 10 -5.68 3.72 10.54
C TYR A 10 -6.90 3.81 11.45
N ASN A 11 -8.07 3.82 10.86
CA ASN A 11 -9.34 3.91 11.57
C ASN A 11 -10.37 2.95 10.92
N PRO A 12 -11.52 2.74 11.56
CA PRO A 12 -12.51 1.80 11.05
C PRO A 12 -12.94 2.04 9.60
N LEU A 13 -13.03 3.29 9.17
CA LEU A 13 -13.42 3.63 7.80
C LEU A 13 -12.34 3.24 6.79
N THR A 14 -11.09 3.69 7.00
CA THR A 14 -9.98 3.41 6.08
C THR A 14 -9.66 1.92 6.01
N ILE A 15 -9.69 1.22 7.13
CA ILE A 15 -9.48 -0.23 7.19
C ILE A 15 -10.59 -0.96 6.43
N HIS A 16 -11.85 -0.61 6.67
CA HIS A 16 -13.00 -1.23 6.00
C HIS A 16 -12.93 -1.02 4.47
N LEU A 17 -12.73 0.22 4.03
CA LEU A 17 -12.66 0.54 2.60
C LEU A 17 -11.51 -0.20 1.90
N LEU A 18 -10.33 -0.27 2.52
CA LEU A 18 -9.19 -1.01 1.97
C LEU A 18 -9.50 -2.50 1.85
N GLN A 19 -9.99 -3.12 2.91
CA GLN A 19 -10.30 -4.55 2.93
C GLN A 19 -11.40 -4.92 1.93
N GLU A 20 -12.50 -4.16 1.88
CA GLU A 20 -13.60 -4.46 0.95
C GLU A 20 -13.22 -4.20 -0.50
N SER A 21 -12.48 -3.14 -0.79
CA SER A 21 -12.03 -2.86 -2.15
C SER A 21 -11.13 -3.97 -2.70
N THR A 22 -10.22 -4.49 -1.87
CA THR A 22 -9.31 -5.58 -2.27
C THR A 22 -10.01 -6.92 -2.39
N LYS A 23 -10.91 -7.26 -1.44
CA LYS A 23 -11.68 -8.50 -1.51
C LYS A 23 -12.58 -8.60 -2.74
N ARG A 24 -13.20 -7.47 -3.12
CA ARG A 24 -14.13 -7.41 -4.25
C ARG A 24 -13.46 -7.07 -5.58
N GLY A 25 -12.21 -6.64 -5.56
CA GLY A 25 -11.57 -6.05 -6.73
C GLY A 25 -12.26 -4.76 -7.20
N ASP A 26 -12.88 -4.01 -6.26
CA ASP A 26 -13.68 -2.83 -6.57
C ASP A 26 -12.82 -1.56 -6.56
N TYR A 27 -12.50 -1.09 -7.77
CA TYR A 27 -11.69 0.11 -7.95
C TYR A 27 -12.39 1.39 -7.45
N GLN A 28 -13.72 1.46 -7.48
CA GLN A 28 -14.44 2.63 -6.99
C GLN A 28 -14.37 2.73 -5.45
N LEU A 29 -14.49 1.61 -4.76
CA LEU A 29 -14.22 1.55 -3.32
C LEU A 29 -12.77 1.90 -2.99
N PHE A 30 -11.82 1.45 -3.81
CA PHE A 30 -10.41 1.82 -3.63
C PHE A 30 -10.20 3.34 -3.78
N LYS A 31 -10.87 4.00 -4.72
CA LYS A 31 -10.84 5.47 -4.86
C LYS A 31 -11.43 6.18 -3.64
N GLN A 32 -12.47 5.63 -3.01
CA GLN A 32 -12.98 6.16 -1.76
C GLN A 32 -11.99 6.01 -0.62
N TYR A 33 -11.31 4.87 -0.55
CA TYR A 33 -10.21 4.65 0.39
C TYR A 33 -9.10 5.69 0.23
N THR A 34 -8.59 5.89 -0.99
CA THR A 34 -7.52 6.86 -1.25
C THR A 34 -7.92 8.27 -0.85
N ALA A 35 -9.14 8.71 -1.19
CA ALA A 35 -9.64 10.02 -0.80
C ALA A 35 -9.73 10.21 0.73
N ALA A 36 -10.17 9.18 1.45
CA ALA A 36 -10.24 9.21 2.91
C ALA A 36 -8.84 9.22 3.55
N ALA A 37 -7.91 8.42 3.02
CA ALA A 37 -6.53 8.35 3.50
C ALA A 37 -5.79 9.67 3.25
N ASP A 38 -5.87 10.24 2.06
CA ASP A 38 -5.23 11.50 1.70
C ASP A 38 -5.72 12.67 2.56
N LYS A 39 -7.03 12.69 2.86
CA LYS A 39 -7.58 13.70 3.77
C LYS A 39 -6.99 13.61 5.17
N GLN A 40 -6.81 12.41 5.68
CA GLN A 40 -6.26 12.19 7.03
C GLN A 40 -4.75 12.44 7.09
N GLU A 41 -4.00 12.16 6.03
CA GLU A 41 -2.57 12.42 5.98
C GLU A 41 -2.23 13.89 6.15
N ARG A 42 -3.08 14.81 5.69
CA ARG A 42 -2.88 16.25 5.87
C ARG A 42 -2.76 16.66 7.33
N ASP A 43 -3.50 15.98 8.20
CA ASP A 43 -3.55 16.33 9.62
C ASP A 43 -2.57 15.50 10.46
N ALA A 44 -1.93 14.50 9.87
CA ALA A 44 -1.19 13.49 10.61
C ALA A 44 0.33 13.48 10.35
N ASN A 45 0.79 13.92 9.18
CA ASN A 45 2.21 13.89 8.85
C ASN A 45 2.63 14.99 7.86
N ILE A 46 3.94 15.28 7.85
CA ILE A 46 4.52 16.33 6.99
C ILE A 46 4.31 16.03 5.51
N ARG A 47 4.37 14.76 5.11
CA ARG A 47 4.15 14.35 3.71
C ARG A 47 2.77 14.75 3.21
N GLY A 48 1.74 14.65 4.06
CA GLY A 48 0.38 15.06 3.74
C GLY A 48 0.20 16.56 3.48
N MET A 49 1.15 17.38 3.95
CA MET A 49 1.18 18.83 3.71
C MET A 49 1.85 19.20 2.38
N MET A 50 2.51 18.26 1.72
CA MET A 50 3.19 18.48 0.43
C MET A 50 2.25 18.14 -0.73
N THR A 51 2.37 18.88 -1.83
CA THR A 51 1.65 18.62 -3.07
C THR A 51 2.62 18.55 -4.24
N PHE A 52 2.29 17.75 -5.23
CA PHE A 52 3.06 17.71 -6.47
C PHE A 52 2.78 18.96 -7.31
N LYS A 53 3.81 19.53 -7.86
CA LYS A 53 3.71 20.59 -8.86
C LYS A 53 3.57 19.94 -10.24
N PHE A 54 2.33 19.73 -10.66
CA PHE A 54 2.06 19.13 -11.96
C PHE A 54 2.29 20.14 -13.09
N PRO A 55 2.88 19.74 -14.21
CA PRO A 55 2.94 20.54 -15.42
C PRO A 55 1.54 20.73 -16.02
N LYS A 56 1.37 21.80 -16.81
CA LYS A 56 0.10 22.07 -17.51
C LYS A 56 -0.25 20.99 -18.55
N LYS A 57 0.78 20.37 -19.15
CA LYS A 57 0.65 19.28 -20.12
C LYS A 57 1.40 18.06 -19.59
N GLY A 58 0.72 16.95 -19.49
CA GLY A 58 1.35 15.68 -19.12
C GLY A 58 2.20 15.13 -20.27
N VAL A 59 3.09 14.18 -19.97
CA VAL A 59 3.82 13.42 -20.97
C VAL A 59 2.90 12.41 -21.66
N PRO A 60 3.14 12.03 -22.91
CA PRO A 60 2.41 10.95 -23.56
C PRO A 60 2.51 9.64 -22.78
N ILE A 61 1.46 8.84 -22.79
CA ILE A 61 1.41 7.62 -21.97
C ILE A 61 2.48 6.59 -22.40
N GLU A 62 2.88 6.60 -23.66
CA GLU A 62 3.93 5.75 -24.22
C GLU A 62 5.34 6.10 -23.73
N GLU A 63 5.52 7.31 -23.19
CA GLU A 63 6.77 7.76 -22.55
C GLU A 63 6.79 7.47 -21.05
N VAL A 64 5.66 7.05 -20.47
CA VAL A 64 5.56 6.70 -19.04
C VAL A 64 6.06 5.28 -18.85
N GLU A 65 6.90 5.08 -17.83
CA GLU A 65 7.38 3.75 -17.47
C GLU A 65 6.20 2.80 -17.18
N SER A 66 6.28 1.57 -17.70
CA SER A 66 5.23 0.58 -17.51
C SER A 66 5.12 0.14 -16.04
N VAL A 67 3.91 -0.27 -15.64
CA VAL A 67 3.65 -0.81 -14.29
C VAL A 67 4.56 -2.01 -14.00
N ASP A 68 4.74 -2.91 -14.96
CA ASP A 68 5.59 -4.09 -14.81
C ASP A 68 7.04 -3.72 -14.52
N SER A 69 7.57 -2.69 -15.17
CA SER A 69 8.90 -2.18 -14.89
C SER A 69 8.99 -1.55 -13.50
N ILE A 70 7.99 -0.74 -13.13
CA ILE A 70 7.95 -0.06 -11.82
C ILE A 70 7.93 -1.08 -10.68
N VAL A 71 7.08 -2.11 -10.78
CA VAL A 71 6.86 -3.10 -9.70
C VAL A 71 8.13 -3.91 -9.38
N THR A 72 9.03 -4.10 -10.34
CA THR A 72 10.31 -4.81 -10.10
C THR A 72 11.18 -4.16 -9.00
N ARG A 73 10.96 -2.89 -8.72
CA ARG A 73 11.67 -2.13 -7.68
C ARG A 73 10.95 -2.12 -6.33
N PHE A 74 9.74 -2.65 -6.26
CA PHE A 74 8.98 -2.74 -5.02
C PHE A 74 9.34 -4.01 -4.25
N LYS A 75 9.35 -3.88 -2.94
CA LYS A 75 9.62 -5.00 -2.02
C LYS A 75 8.75 -4.88 -0.77
N THR A 76 8.50 -6.02 -0.13
CA THR A 76 7.85 -6.03 1.18
C THR A 76 8.78 -5.47 2.26
N GLY A 77 8.22 -5.09 3.39
CA GLY A 77 9.00 -4.88 4.61
C GLY A 77 9.76 -6.16 4.99
N ALA A 78 10.85 -6.02 5.73
CA ALA A 78 11.63 -7.15 6.23
C ALA A 78 10.86 -7.89 7.32
N MET A 79 10.28 -9.03 6.98
CA MET A 79 9.52 -9.87 7.90
C MET A 79 9.99 -11.32 7.72
N SER A 80 10.58 -11.87 8.78
CA SER A 80 11.07 -13.25 8.77
C SER A 80 9.99 -14.24 9.19
N TYR A 81 10.16 -15.51 8.80
CA TYR A 81 9.44 -16.62 9.38
C TYR A 81 9.72 -16.68 10.89
N GLY A 82 8.69 -16.52 11.70
CA GLY A 82 8.81 -16.40 13.16
C GLY A 82 8.38 -15.04 13.70
N SER A 83 8.43 -13.98 12.90
CA SER A 83 7.83 -12.68 13.24
C SER A 83 6.37 -12.57 12.79
N ILE A 84 5.99 -13.36 11.79
CA ILE A 84 4.61 -13.50 11.27
C ILE A 84 4.27 -14.98 11.12
N SER A 85 2.98 -15.30 10.92
CA SER A 85 2.59 -16.68 10.65
C SER A 85 3.11 -17.16 9.29
N GLN A 86 3.25 -18.48 9.15
CA GLN A 86 3.67 -19.11 7.89
C GLN A 86 2.77 -18.70 6.73
N GLU A 87 1.45 -18.75 6.94
CA GLU A 87 0.47 -18.42 5.91
C GLU A 87 0.58 -16.96 5.45
N ALA A 88 0.85 -16.03 6.38
CA ALA A 88 1.06 -14.63 6.04
C ALA A 88 2.36 -14.44 5.26
N HIS A 89 3.43 -15.11 5.67
CA HIS A 89 4.73 -15.05 5.00
C HIS A 89 4.65 -15.58 3.57
N GLU A 90 4.07 -16.77 3.39
CA GLU A 90 3.84 -17.39 2.08
C GLU A 90 2.93 -16.53 1.19
N THR A 91 1.85 -15.97 1.74
CA THR A 91 0.94 -15.10 0.99
C THR A 91 1.66 -13.87 0.44
N LEU A 92 2.50 -13.23 1.24
CA LEU A 92 3.31 -12.08 0.79
C LEU A 92 4.32 -12.49 -0.29
N ALA A 93 5.00 -13.62 -0.12
CA ALA A 93 5.95 -14.13 -1.10
C ALA A 93 5.27 -14.45 -2.43
N VAL A 94 4.14 -15.16 -2.40
CA VAL A 94 3.34 -15.47 -3.60
C VAL A 94 2.86 -14.18 -4.30
N ALA A 95 2.36 -13.22 -3.54
CA ALA A 95 1.89 -11.95 -4.12
C ALA A 95 3.03 -11.20 -4.83
N MET A 96 4.19 -11.06 -4.18
CA MET A 96 5.34 -10.37 -4.77
C MET A 96 5.92 -11.10 -5.97
N ASN A 97 5.98 -12.44 -5.93
CA ASN A 97 6.42 -13.24 -7.07
C ASN A 97 5.48 -13.08 -8.29
N ARG A 98 4.17 -13.09 -8.07
CA ARG A 98 3.18 -12.85 -9.14
C ARG A 98 3.30 -11.47 -9.78
N LEU A 99 3.66 -10.48 -8.99
CA LEU A 99 3.87 -9.10 -9.43
C LEU A 99 5.27 -8.84 -9.98
N HIS A 100 6.16 -9.84 -9.96
CA HIS A 100 7.59 -9.67 -10.28
C HIS A 100 8.31 -8.64 -9.39
N GLY A 101 7.76 -8.38 -8.19
CA GLY A 101 8.40 -7.61 -7.14
C GLY A 101 9.35 -8.48 -6.31
N LYS A 102 9.69 -8.00 -5.13
CA LYS A 102 10.63 -8.70 -4.23
C LYS A 102 10.00 -8.93 -2.86
N SER A 103 10.04 -10.18 -2.40
CA SER A 103 9.74 -10.52 -1.00
C SER A 103 11.02 -10.42 -0.17
N ASN A 104 10.94 -9.79 0.99
CA ASN A 104 12.07 -9.63 1.91
C ASN A 104 11.81 -10.45 3.17
N SER A 105 12.56 -11.53 3.33
CA SER A 105 12.43 -12.47 4.45
C SER A 105 13.20 -12.05 5.72
N GLY A 106 13.82 -10.85 5.72
CA GLY A 106 14.57 -10.36 6.85
C GLY A 106 15.80 -11.23 7.19
N GLU A 107 16.37 -11.02 8.36
CA GLU A 107 17.52 -11.76 8.83
C GLU A 107 17.17 -13.19 9.30
N GLY A 108 15.96 -13.38 9.83
CA GLY A 108 15.47 -14.68 10.29
C GLY A 108 15.16 -15.68 9.16
N GLY A 109 15.10 -15.20 7.91
CA GLY A 109 14.93 -16.05 6.74
C GLY A 109 13.54 -16.62 6.55
N GLU A 110 13.49 -17.69 5.78
CA GLU A 110 12.28 -18.39 5.35
C GLU A 110 12.20 -19.79 5.98
N SER A 111 11.02 -20.40 5.89
CA SER A 111 10.88 -21.82 6.17
C SER A 111 11.59 -22.64 5.09
N PRO A 112 12.24 -23.78 5.44
CA PRO A 112 12.85 -24.70 4.49
C PRO A 112 11.85 -25.23 3.44
#